data_57d3a51cd10e6ba65e741439403d5011
#
_entry.id   57d3a51cd10e6ba65e741439403d5011
#
_cell.length_a   1.000
_cell.length_b   1.000
_cell.length_c   1.000
_cell.angle_alpha   90.00
_cell.angle_beta   90.00
_cell.angle_gamma   90.00
#
_symmetry.space_group_name_H-M   'P 1'
#
loop_
_entity.id
_entity.type
_entity.pdbx_description
1 polymer ?
#
loop_
_entity_poly.entity_id
_entity_poly.type
_entity_poly.pdbx_seq_one_letter_code
_entity_poly.pdbx_strand_id
1 'polypeptide(L)'
;MKIDLDREAAFKALLAIERDGSYSNLELSKMLASDELSNKGFIREIVYGVTENKIYLDYILDKFIKKGAAKTKLQALIILRMGVYQILFMNSVPNYAAVNESVALARRFARGTDGFINGVLRNFIRNMDSASEIDVKGQLEYLSIRYSCQLKLVEELVSMLGFEHAKVLLEHAGHRPPLSIRVNVAKISVKELADRLRANGFEIEGSKLSDRVLLVKGGALTEANEYKEGLFSIQSEESCAIADFADAKSTELVIDLCAAPGGKAAAMAEQMLKPSTSTEPLTKTEPGKQPSTSTEPLTETEPGKQPSTSTEPLTKTEPGIASGKVIALELYEHRAALIEATARRLGLENIEVRCQDAVEQIDALVGKADLVLADVPCSGLGVIRRKPEMKYRDEFDFDELVEIQKSILETGSSYLKPGGRLIYSTCTINPRENELMVKDFLERHEEFISEKEVKLSPFDNGYDGFYMNKLKKIEGRCPNGCGV
;
A
#
# COMPACT_ATOMS: atom_id res chain seq x y z
N MET A 1 15.33 -11.33 -36.03
CA MET A 1 14.62 -12.00 -34.93
C MET A 1 13.60 -11.04 -34.39
N LYS A 2 12.33 -11.42 -34.30
CA LYS A 2 11.26 -10.56 -33.76
C LYS A 2 11.49 -10.48 -32.24
N ILE A 3 11.55 -9.27 -31.69
CA ILE A 3 11.73 -9.06 -30.24
C ILE A 3 10.42 -9.37 -29.55
N ASP A 4 10.51 -9.99 -28.37
CA ASP A 4 9.39 -10.18 -27.45
C ASP A 4 8.90 -8.81 -26.95
N LEU A 5 7.65 -8.45 -27.26
CA LEU A 5 7.07 -7.14 -26.95
C LEU A 5 6.92 -6.92 -25.44
N ASP A 6 6.66 -7.98 -24.68
CA ASP A 6 6.49 -7.89 -23.23
C ASP A 6 7.85 -7.57 -22.56
N ARG A 7 8.94 -8.18 -23.00
CA ARG A 7 10.29 -7.86 -22.53
C ARG A 7 10.76 -6.48 -22.98
N GLU A 8 10.39 -6.07 -24.18
CA GLU A 8 10.66 -4.70 -24.65
C GLU A 8 9.96 -3.66 -23.78
N ALA A 9 8.69 -3.90 -23.42
CA ALA A 9 7.93 -3.04 -22.52
C ALA A 9 8.57 -2.99 -21.12
N ALA A 10 8.95 -4.13 -20.56
CA ALA A 10 9.63 -4.20 -19.26
C ALA A 10 10.97 -3.43 -19.29
N PHE A 11 11.78 -3.58 -20.35
CA PHE A 11 13.02 -2.82 -20.53
C PHE A 11 12.78 -1.31 -20.56
N LYS A 12 11.78 -0.84 -21.32
CA LYS A 12 11.46 0.59 -21.42
C LYS A 12 10.99 1.16 -20.08
N ALA A 13 10.19 0.41 -19.34
CA ALA A 13 9.76 0.81 -17.99
C ALA A 13 10.96 0.93 -17.03
N LEU A 14 11.83 -0.07 -16.99
CA LEU A 14 13.05 -0.05 -16.18
C LEU A 14 14.00 1.09 -16.57
N LEU A 15 14.10 1.39 -17.86
CA LEU A 15 14.93 2.50 -18.33
C LEU A 15 14.36 3.87 -17.88
N ALA A 16 13.05 4.05 -17.90
CA ALA A 16 12.41 5.26 -17.41
C ALA A 16 12.58 5.41 -15.89
N ILE A 17 12.41 4.32 -15.12
CA ILE A 17 12.62 4.31 -13.66
C ILE A 17 14.06 4.72 -13.31
N GLU A 18 15.05 4.13 -13.98
CA GLU A 18 16.47 4.40 -13.68
C GLU A 18 16.95 5.78 -14.15
N ARG A 19 16.42 6.29 -15.27
CA ARG A 19 16.84 7.56 -15.83
C ARG A 19 16.14 8.76 -15.24
N ASP A 20 14.83 8.64 -14.99
CA ASP A 20 13.95 9.76 -14.66
C ASP A 20 13.55 9.75 -13.17
N GLY A 21 14.01 8.76 -12.38
CA GLY A 21 13.63 8.59 -10.98
C GLY A 21 12.14 8.32 -10.76
N SER A 22 11.45 7.86 -11.81
CA SER A 22 10.00 7.62 -11.77
C SER A 22 9.64 6.47 -10.85
N TYR A 23 8.48 6.58 -10.21
CA TYR A 23 7.94 5.46 -9.41
C TYR A 23 7.52 4.30 -10.31
N SER A 24 7.93 3.09 -9.92
CA SER A 24 7.69 1.86 -10.68
C SER A 24 6.21 1.60 -10.99
N ASN A 25 5.31 1.91 -10.05
CA ASN A 25 3.87 1.76 -10.20
C ASN A 25 3.28 2.72 -11.27
N LEU A 26 3.78 3.96 -11.36
CA LEU A 26 3.32 4.95 -12.35
C LEU A 26 3.78 4.58 -13.76
N GLU A 27 5.05 4.20 -13.92
CA GLU A 27 5.57 3.78 -15.22
C GLU A 27 4.91 2.49 -15.72
N LEU A 28 4.71 1.53 -14.82
CA LEU A 28 3.96 0.31 -15.17
C LEU A 28 2.52 0.60 -15.58
N SER A 29 1.81 1.49 -14.88
CA SER A 29 0.43 1.84 -15.24
C SER A 29 0.34 2.44 -16.65
N LYS A 30 1.27 3.31 -17.02
CA LYS A 30 1.35 3.89 -18.38
C LYS A 30 1.63 2.81 -19.44
N MET A 31 2.62 1.94 -19.18
CA MET A 31 3.01 0.88 -20.12
C MET A 31 1.92 -0.15 -20.32
N LEU A 32 1.25 -0.57 -19.24
CA LEU A 32 0.23 -1.63 -19.28
C LEU A 32 -1.12 -1.17 -19.85
N ALA A 33 -1.28 0.11 -20.17
CA ALA A 33 -2.45 0.64 -20.88
C ALA A 33 -2.50 0.20 -22.36
N SER A 34 -1.40 -0.31 -22.92
CA SER A 34 -1.37 -0.81 -24.30
C SER A 34 -2.05 -2.19 -24.43
N ASP A 35 -2.89 -2.32 -25.46
CA ASP A 35 -3.58 -3.58 -25.81
C ASP A 35 -2.69 -4.56 -26.59
N GLU A 36 -1.50 -4.13 -27.04
CA GLU A 36 -0.56 -4.96 -27.80
C GLU A 36 0.22 -5.95 -26.92
N LEU A 37 0.17 -5.80 -25.60
CA LEU A 37 0.92 -6.60 -24.64
C LEU A 37 0.17 -7.90 -24.31
N SER A 38 0.87 -9.02 -24.43
CA SER A 38 0.27 -10.35 -24.28
C SER A 38 0.22 -10.83 -22.84
N ASN A 39 1.22 -10.44 -22.01
CA ASN A 39 1.31 -10.91 -20.61
C ASN A 39 1.69 -9.77 -19.64
N LYS A 40 0.70 -9.00 -19.24
CA LYS A 40 0.84 -7.90 -18.28
C LYS A 40 1.42 -8.35 -16.93
N GLY A 41 1.12 -9.60 -16.49
CA GLY A 41 1.69 -10.20 -15.28
C GLY A 41 3.20 -10.42 -15.37
N PHE A 42 3.66 -10.93 -16.51
CA PHE A 42 5.09 -11.15 -16.78
C PHE A 42 5.88 -9.83 -16.79
N ILE A 43 5.31 -8.78 -17.39
CA ILE A 43 5.94 -7.46 -17.40
C ILE A 43 6.09 -6.92 -15.98
N ARG A 44 5.02 -7.00 -15.17
CA ARG A 44 5.05 -6.58 -13.75
C ARG A 44 6.12 -7.35 -12.98
N GLU A 45 6.19 -8.67 -13.19
CA GLU A 45 7.16 -9.54 -12.51
C GLU A 45 8.59 -9.11 -12.80
N ILE A 46 8.94 -8.86 -14.05
CA ILE A 46 10.30 -8.41 -14.42
C ILE A 46 10.59 -7.02 -13.84
N VAL A 47 9.66 -6.06 -14.00
CA VAL A 47 9.94 -4.67 -13.57
C VAL A 47 10.08 -4.59 -12.06
N TYR A 48 9.13 -5.12 -11.29
CA TYR A 48 9.24 -5.11 -9.84
C TYR A 48 10.42 -5.94 -9.36
N GLY A 49 10.61 -7.15 -9.90
CA GLY A 49 11.66 -8.03 -9.44
C GLY A 49 13.06 -7.52 -9.72
N VAL A 50 13.30 -6.88 -10.87
CA VAL A 50 14.59 -6.22 -11.15
C VAL A 50 14.78 -5.01 -10.24
N THR A 51 13.72 -4.20 -10.03
CA THR A 51 13.80 -3.04 -9.12
C THR A 51 14.03 -3.49 -7.68
N GLU A 52 13.31 -4.49 -7.19
CA GLU A 52 13.43 -5.01 -5.82
C GLU A 52 14.80 -5.62 -5.51
N ASN A 53 15.50 -6.15 -6.52
CA ASN A 53 16.75 -6.89 -6.36
C ASN A 53 17.98 -6.20 -6.98
N LYS A 54 17.91 -4.92 -7.28
CA LYS A 54 18.90 -4.15 -8.05
C LYS A 54 20.33 -4.33 -7.54
N ILE A 55 20.58 -4.12 -6.23
CA ILE A 55 21.92 -4.21 -5.63
C ILE A 55 22.43 -5.67 -5.64
N TYR A 56 21.56 -6.62 -5.36
CA TYR A 56 21.92 -8.03 -5.41
C TYR A 56 22.28 -8.49 -6.84
N LEU A 57 21.51 -8.04 -7.83
CA LEU A 57 21.80 -8.32 -9.24
C LEU A 57 23.12 -7.67 -9.69
N ASP A 58 23.43 -6.46 -9.24
CA ASP A 58 24.68 -5.78 -9.53
C ASP A 58 25.86 -6.49 -8.86
N TYR A 59 25.72 -6.93 -7.62
CA TYR A 59 26.72 -7.71 -6.91
C TYR A 59 27.07 -9.01 -7.67
N ILE A 60 26.07 -9.71 -8.20
CA ILE A 60 26.29 -10.89 -9.04
C ILE A 60 27.02 -10.51 -10.33
N LEU A 61 26.56 -9.46 -11.02
CA LEU A 61 27.14 -9.01 -12.27
C LEU A 61 28.58 -8.55 -12.13
N ASP A 62 28.95 -7.96 -11.00
CA ASP A 62 30.32 -7.53 -10.71
C ASP A 62 31.32 -8.69 -10.71
N LYS A 63 30.90 -9.91 -10.43
CA LYS A 63 31.75 -11.12 -10.51
C LYS A 63 32.12 -11.48 -11.96
N PHE A 64 31.35 -11.00 -12.95
CA PHE A 64 31.51 -11.33 -14.37
C PHE A 64 31.91 -10.15 -15.27
N ILE A 65 31.81 -8.91 -14.77
CA ILE A 65 32.11 -7.71 -15.53
C ILE A 65 33.43 -7.09 -15.06
N LYS A 66 34.49 -7.20 -15.85
CA LYS A 66 35.84 -6.70 -15.48
C LYS A 66 35.88 -5.24 -15.01
N LYS A 67 35.02 -4.38 -15.55
CA LYS A 67 34.95 -2.95 -15.21
C LYS A 67 33.91 -2.65 -14.15
N GLY A 68 33.15 -3.65 -13.72
CA GLY A 68 32.03 -3.55 -12.79
C GLY A 68 30.71 -3.08 -13.43
N ALA A 69 29.61 -3.40 -12.76
CA ALA A 69 28.27 -3.03 -13.17
C ALA A 69 28.11 -1.50 -13.25
N ALA A 70 28.61 -0.78 -12.26
CA ALA A 70 28.53 0.71 -12.19
C ALA A 70 29.17 1.44 -13.38
N LYS A 71 30.14 0.84 -14.07
CA LYS A 71 30.79 1.42 -15.27
C LYS A 71 30.19 0.89 -16.56
N THR A 72 29.16 0.08 -16.51
CA THR A 72 28.45 -0.46 -17.66
C THR A 72 27.41 0.56 -18.16
N LYS A 73 27.27 0.70 -19.49
CA LYS A 73 26.24 1.58 -20.07
C LYS A 73 24.85 1.17 -19.56
N LEU A 74 24.05 2.13 -19.15
CA LEU A 74 22.76 1.92 -18.48
C LEU A 74 21.86 0.91 -19.22
N GLN A 75 21.71 1.05 -20.54
CA GLN A 75 20.88 0.14 -21.32
C GLN A 75 21.38 -1.31 -21.27
N ALA A 76 22.70 -1.52 -21.35
CA ALA A 76 23.29 -2.84 -21.29
C ALA A 76 23.17 -3.42 -19.86
N LEU A 77 23.32 -2.59 -18.83
CA LEU A 77 23.19 -2.99 -17.44
C LEU A 77 21.75 -3.45 -17.12
N ILE A 78 20.74 -2.68 -17.55
CA ILE A 78 19.33 -3.05 -17.38
C ILE A 78 19.05 -4.39 -18.05
N ILE A 79 19.52 -4.60 -19.29
CA ILE A 79 19.32 -5.87 -20.00
C ILE A 79 20.00 -7.04 -19.26
N LEU A 80 21.18 -6.81 -18.70
CA LEU A 80 21.89 -7.80 -17.90
C LEU A 80 21.13 -8.12 -16.60
N ARG A 81 20.65 -7.10 -15.86
CA ARG A 81 19.80 -7.28 -14.68
C ARG A 81 18.55 -8.10 -15.00
N MET A 82 17.85 -7.76 -16.08
CA MET A 82 16.67 -8.52 -16.56
C MET A 82 17.04 -9.98 -16.89
N GLY A 83 18.17 -10.21 -17.53
CA GLY A 83 18.64 -11.55 -17.88
C GLY A 83 18.94 -12.38 -16.64
N VAL A 84 19.72 -11.85 -15.69
CA VAL A 84 20.06 -12.53 -14.42
C VAL A 84 18.80 -12.76 -13.58
N TYR A 85 17.89 -11.77 -13.48
CA TYR A 85 16.64 -11.92 -12.75
C TYR A 85 15.78 -13.06 -13.30
N GLN A 86 15.57 -13.12 -14.62
CA GLN A 86 14.81 -14.20 -15.25
C GLN A 86 15.44 -15.58 -14.98
N ILE A 87 16.75 -15.68 -15.02
CA ILE A 87 17.48 -16.96 -14.79
C ILE A 87 17.36 -17.41 -13.34
N LEU A 88 17.43 -16.49 -12.36
CA LEU A 88 17.43 -16.83 -10.93
C LEU A 88 16.03 -17.04 -10.35
N PHE A 89 15.07 -16.20 -10.76
CA PHE A 89 13.81 -16.08 -10.03
C PHE A 89 12.58 -16.50 -10.83
N MET A 90 12.70 -16.65 -12.17
CA MET A 90 11.56 -16.99 -13.02
C MET A 90 11.65 -18.42 -13.55
N ASN A 91 11.27 -19.41 -12.73
CA ASN A 91 11.31 -20.83 -13.08
C ASN A 91 10.57 -21.20 -14.38
N SER A 92 9.58 -20.38 -14.79
CA SER A 92 8.85 -20.56 -16.04
C SER A 92 9.62 -20.11 -17.30
N VAL A 93 10.76 -19.43 -17.13
CA VAL A 93 11.58 -18.92 -18.22
C VAL A 93 12.83 -19.81 -18.39
N PRO A 94 12.96 -20.56 -19.48
CA PRO A 94 14.17 -21.32 -19.74
C PRO A 94 15.41 -20.42 -19.89
N ASN A 95 16.55 -20.81 -19.33
CA ASN A 95 17.80 -20.04 -19.37
C ASN A 95 18.19 -19.60 -20.78
N TYR A 96 18.03 -20.49 -21.79
CA TYR A 96 18.35 -20.13 -23.17
C TYR A 96 17.44 -19.03 -23.73
N ALA A 97 16.18 -18.97 -23.30
CA ALA A 97 15.24 -17.94 -23.73
C ALA A 97 15.63 -16.60 -23.10
N ALA A 98 15.94 -16.56 -21.80
CA ALA A 98 16.43 -15.36 -21.13
C ALA A 98 17.66 -14.77 -21.81
N VAL A 99 18.65 -15.62 -22.18
CA VAL A 99 19.86 -15.17 -22.92
C VAL A 99 19.54 -14.66 -24.31
N ASN A 100 18.76 -15.40 -25.11
CA ASN A 100 18.47 -15.05 -26.49
C ASN A 100 17.69 -13.74 -26.60
N GLU A 101 16.69 -13.53 -25.73
CA GLU A 101 15.89 -12.30 -25.70
C GLU A 101 16.72 -11.12 -25.18
N SER A 102 17.61 -11.32 -24.20
CA SER A 102 18.54 -10.27 -23.77
C SER A 102 19.48 -9.83 -24.91
N VAL A 103 19.99 -10.78 -25.71
CA VAL A 103 20.78 -10.47 -26.90
C VAL A 103 19.99 -9.73 -27.98
N ALA A 104 18.71 -10.10 -28.16
CA ALA A 104 17.83 -9.41 -29.10
C ALA A 104 17.54 -7.94 -28.65
N LEU A 105 17.27 -7.73 -27.37
CA LEU A 105 17.14 -6.39 -26.78
C LEU A 105 18.42 -5.55 -26.96
N ALA A 106 19.60 -6.17 -26.72
CA ALA A 106 20.88 -5.50 -26.87
C ALA A 106 21.14 -4.99 -28.29
N ARG A 107 20.84 -5.79 -29.29
CA ARG A 107 20.98 -5.39 -30.71
C ARG A 107 20.14 -4.16 -31.05
N ARG A 108 18.99 -3.98 -30.41
CA ARG A 108 18.10 -2.85 -30.67
C ARG A 108 18.42 -1.64 -29.81
N PHE A 109 18.61 -1.81 -28.51
CA PHE A 109 18.68 -0.73 -27.52
C PHE A 109 20.07 -0.45 -26.97
N ALA A 110 21.03 -1.40 -27.13
CA ALA A 110 22.41 -1.29 -26.64
C ALA A 110 23.39 -1.76 -27.71
N ARG A 111 23.32 -1.20 -28.91
CA ARG A 111 24.09 -1.64 -30.11
C ARG A 111 25.56 -1.86 -29.80
N GLY A 112 26.10 -2.94 -30.31
CA GLY A 112 27.50 -3.35 -30.12
C GLY A 112 27.80 -4.01 -28.78
N THR A 113 26.80 -4.26 -27.92
CA THR A 113 26.98 -4.94 -26.64
C THR A 113 26.40 -6.38 -26.61
N ASP A 114 25.80 -6.83 -27.69
CA ASP A 114 25.13 -8.14 -27.77
C ASP A 114 26.09 -9.32 -27.52
N GLY A 115 27.30 -9.29 -28.04
CA GLY A 115 28.35 -10.28 -27.74
C GLY A 115 28.78 -10.25 -26.26
N PHE A 116 28.91 -9.06 -25.68
CA PHE A 116 29.24 -8.88 -24.26
C PHE A 116 28.13 -9.45 -23.36
N ILE A 117 26.87 -9.09 -23.61
CA ILE A 117 25.71 -9.57 -22.84
C ILE A 117 25.60 -11.10 -22.93
N ASN A 118 25.73 -11.67 -24.13
CA ASN A 118 25.74 -13.12 -24.31
C ASN A 118 26.85 -13.79 -23.50
N GLY A 119 28.07 -13.23 -23.53
CA GLY A 119 29.23 -13.74 -22.79
C GLY A 119 29.00 -13.74 -21.27
N VAL A 120 28.53 -12.60 -20.73
CA VAL A 120 28.25 -12.45 -19.29
C VAL A 120 27.16 -13.42 -18.83
N LEU A 121 26.01 -13.47 -19.49
CA LEU A 121 24.90 -14.33 -19.07
C LEU A 121 25.24 -15.83 -19.18
N ARG A 122 25.93 -16.25 -20.25
CA ARG A 122 26.37 -17.65 -20.37
C ARG A 122 27.42 -18.02 -19.33
N ASN A 123 28.32 -17.10 -18.98
CA ASN A 123 29.29 -17.35 -17.90
C ASN A 123 28.61 -17.41 -16.54
N PHE A 124 27.63 -16.54 -16.28
CA PHE A 124 26.80 -16.59 -15.09
C PHE A 124 26.09 -17.96 -14.94
N ILE A 125 25.39 -18.45 -15.98
CA ILE A 125 24.70 -19.75 -15.94
C ILE A 125 25.64 -20.90 -15.57
N ARG A 126 26.89 -20.88 -16.06
CA ARG A 126 27.88 -21.92 -15.76
C ARG A 126 28.37 -21.92 -14.32
N ASN A 127 28.29 -20.78 -13.64
CA ASN A 127 28.79 -20.56 -12.28
C ASN A 127 27.70 -20.10 -11.31
N MET A 128 26.42 -20.41 -11.60
CA MET A 128 25.26 -19.81 -10.94
C MET A 128 25.28 -20.00 -9.42
N ASP A 129 25.58 -21.20 -8.93
CA ASP A 129 25.60 -21.50 -7.49
C ASP A 129 26.61 -20.63 -6.74
N SER A 130 27.87 -20.64 -7.17
CA SER A 130 28.92 -19.83 -6.54
C SER A 130 28.75 -18.32 -6.76
N ALA A 131 28.11 -17.93 -7.87
CA ALA A 131 27.84 -16.52 -8.15
C ALA A 131 26.76 -15.94 -7.23
N SER A 132 25.78 -16.76 -6.84
CA SER A 132 24.67 -16.37 -5.98
C SER A 132 25.03 -16.29 -4.49
N GLU A 133 26.18 -16.84 -4.08
CA GLU A 133 26.69 -16.72 -2.73
C GLU A 133 27.19 -15.31 -2.45
N ILE A 134 26.81 -14.76 -1.29
CA ILE A 134 27.26 -13.44 -0.82
C ILE A 134 28.49 -13.67 0.08
N ASP A 135 29.65 -13.32 -0.46
CA ASP A 135 30.95 -13.42 0.25
C ASP A 135 31.45 -12.03 0.61
N VAL A 136 30.97 -11.50 1.74
CA VAL A 136 31.41 -10.23 2.34
C VAL A 136 31.59 -10.40 3.85
N LYS A 137 32.53 -9.65 4.43
CA LYS A 137 32.86 -9.77 5.85
C LYS A 137 31.95 -8.91 6.75
N GLY A 138 31.41 -7.83 6.22
CA GLY A 138 30.60 -6.87 6.98
C GLY A 138 29.15 -7.34 7.09
N GLN A 139 28.59 -7.38 8.32
CA GLN A 139 27.20 -7.74 8.53
C GLN A 139 26.22 -6.77 7.85
N LEU A 140 26.49 -5.46 7.92
CA LEU A 140 25.65 -4.43 7.29
C LEU A 140 25.73 -4.50 5.76
N GLU A 141 26.93 -4.73 5.22
CA GLU A 141 27.15 -4.96 3.79
C GLU A 141 26.41 -6.23 3.33
N TYR A 142 26.45 -7.31 4.11
CA TYR A 142 25.68 -8.53 3.84
C TYR A 142 24.18 -8.23 3.76
N LEU A 143 23.61 -7.49 4.74
CA LEU A 143 22.19 -7.09 4.71
C LEU A 143 21.87 -6.23 3.50
N SER A 144 22.74 -5.27 3.16
CA SER A 144 22.60 -4.38 2.00
C SER A 144 22.46 -5.19 0.71
N ILE A 145 23.36 -6.15 0.48
CA ILE A 145 23.36 -6.99 -0.73
C ILE A 145 22.19 -7.97 -0.69
N ARG A 146 22.01 -8.68 0.43
CA ARG A 146 21.00 -9.74 0.58
C ARG A 146 19.59 -9.24 0.34
N TYR A 147 19.25 -8.07 0.86
CA TYR A 147 17.92 -7.48 0.77
C TYR A 147 17.84 -6.35 -0.27
N SER A 148 18.93 -6.14 -1.01
CA SER A 148 19.01 -5.14 -2.07
C SER A 148 18.61 -3.74 -1.58
N CYS A 149 19.23 -3.29 -0.49
CA CYS A 149 18.98 -2.01 0.16
C CYS A 149 20.26 -1.20 0.23
N GLN A 150 20.22 0.13 0.00
CA GLN A 150 21.40 1.00 0.14
C GLN A 150 22.06 0.83 1.50
N LEU A 151 23.38 0.72 1.52
CA LEU A 151 24.14 0.51 2.75
C LEU A 151 23.87 1.60 3.79
N LYS A 152 23.82 2.85 3.38
CA LYS A 152 23.51 3.97 4.27
C LYS A 152 22.13 3.83 4.93
N LEU A 153 21.10 3.40 4.18
CA LEU A 153 19.78 3.13 4.75
C LEU A 153 19.82 1.94 5.73
N VAL A 154 20.60 0.90 5.43
CA VAL A 154 20.80 -0.23 6.37
C VAL A 154 21.43 0.24 7.66
N GLU A 155 22.46 1.11 7.60
CA GLU A 155 23.13 1.71 8.76
C GLU A 155 22.14 2.54 9.60
N GLU A 156 21.33 3.37 8.97
CA GLU A 156 20.29 4.16 9.63
C GLU A 156 19.23 3.27 10.30
N LEU A 157 18.73 2.25 9.60
CA LEU A 157 17.77 1.31 10.18
C LEU A 157 18.32 0.55 11.38
N VAL A 158 19.58 0.10 11.31
CA VAL A 158 20.23 -0.59 12.43
C VAL A 158 20.47 0.36 13.61
N SER A 159 20.85 1.62 13.34
CA SER A 159 20.99 2.64 14.38
C SER A 159 19.67 2.95 15.09
N MET A 160 18.57 2.97 14.32
CA MET A 160 17.23 3.33 14.81
C MET A 160 16.54 2.18 15.55
N LEU A 161 16.65 0.95 15.04
CA LEU A 161 15.85 -0.20 15.47
C LEU A 161 16.66 -1.29 16.18
N GLY A 162 17.99 -1.22 16.09
CA GLY A 162 18.86 -2.36 16.38
C GLY A 162 18.93 -3.38 15.22
N PHE A 163 19.96 -4.22 15.26
CA PHE A 163 20.30 -5.15 14.17
C PHE A 163 19.16 -6.14 13.84
N GLU A 164 18.58 -6.78 14.84
CA GLU A 164 17.57 -7.81 14.64
C GLU A 164 16.27 -7.26 14.04
N HIS A 165 15.76 -6.13 14.53
CA HIS A 165 14.56 -5.52 13.97
C HIS A 165 14.80 -4.96 12.56
N ALA A 166 15.96 -4.35 12.30
CA ALA A 166 16.34 -3.90 10.97
C ALA A 166 16.38 -5.06 9.97
N LYS A 167 16.94 -6.21 10.38
CA LYS A 167 16.97 -7.44 9.57
C LYS A 167 15.56 -7.94 9.27
N VAL A 168 14.67 -8.03 10.27
CA VAL A 168 13.27 -8.46 10.09
C VAL A 168 12.53 -7.53 9.13
N LEU A 169 12.72 -6.21 9.26
CA LEU A 169 12.14 -5.23 8.34
C LEU A 169 12.60 -5.42 6.90
N LEU A 170 13.91 -5.59 6.70
CA LEU A 170 14.50 -5.79 5.38
C LEU A 170 14.05 -7.12 4.76
N GLU A 171 13.92 -8.18 5.55
CA GLU A 171 13.36 -9.45 5.12
C GLU A 171 11.89 -9.30 4.72
N HIS A 172 11.09 -8.64 5.56
CA HIS A 172 9.68 -8.32 5.25
C HIS A 172 9.54 -7.50 3.96
N ALA A 173 10.47 -6.57 3.72
CA ALA A 173 10.50 -5.76 2.50
C ALA A 173 10.71 -6.58 1.21
N GLY A 174 11.25 -7.79 1.30
CA GLY A 174 11.39 -8.73 0.19
C GLY A 174 10.12 -9.53 -0.13
N HIS A 175 9.07 -9.44 0.69
CA HIS A 175 7.83 -10.18 0.49
C HIS A 175 6.72 -9.24 0.00
N ARG A 176 6.10 -9.58 -1.14
CA ARG A 176 4.97 -8.80 -1.66
C ARG A 176 3.80 -8.84 -0.69
N PRO A 177 3.21 -7.68 -0.35
CA PRO A 177 2.03 -7.63 0.50
C PRO A 177 0.83 -8.29 -0.21
N PRO A 178 -0.10 -8.87 0.55
CA PRO A 178 -1.36 -9.34 -0.01
C PRO A 178 -2.11 -8.17 -0.64
N LEU A 179 -2.79 -8.43 -1.77
CA LEU A 179 -3.69 -7.46 -2.36
C LEU A 179 -4.94 -7.39 -1.50
N SER A 180 -5.32 -6.21 -1.06
CA SER A 180 -6.47 -5.99 -0.21
C SER A 180 -7.42 -4.94 -0.79
N ILE A 181 -8.70 -5.12 -0.52
CA ILE A 181 -9.76 -4.21 -0.91
C ILE A 181 -10.58 -3.83 0.32
N ARG A 182 -10.97 -2.56 0.41
CA ARG A 182 -11.95 -2.06 1.36
C ARG A 182 -13.32 -2.06 0.71
N VAL A 183 -14.28 -2.70 1.35
CA VAL A 183 -15.68 -2.74 0.92
C VAL A 183 -16.34 -1.38 1.18
N ASN A 184 -17.06 -0.86 0.20
CA ASN A 184 -17.92 0.33 0.37
C ASN A 184 -19.20 -0.09 1.09
N VAL A 185 -19.15 -0.06 2.41
CA VAL A 185 -20.24 -0.51 3.29
C VAL A 185 -21.49 0.37 3.24
N ALA A 186 -21.42 1.52 2.57
CA ALA A 186 -22.60 2.34 2.27
C ALA A 186 -23.43 1.77 1.10
N LYS A 187 -22.83 0.89 0.28
CA LYS A 187 -23.48 0.32 -0.93
C LYS A 187 -23.75 -1.17 -0.85
N ILE A 188 -22.89 -1.94 -0.17
CA ILE A 188 -22.94 -3.40 -0.19
C ILE A 188 -22.41 -3.97 1.13
N SER A 189 -22.93 -5.13 1.55
CA SER A 189 -22.37 -5.85 2.68
C SER A 189 -21.06 -6.55 2.30
N VAL A 190 -20.17 -6.75 3.28
CA VAL A 190 -18.89 -7.45 3.09
C VAL A 190 -19.11 -8.87 2.56
N LYS A 191 -20.10 -9.58 3.12
CA LYS A 191 -20.43 -10.94 2.68
C LYS A 191 -20.89 -10.98 1.22
N GLU A 192 -21.82 -10.10 0.85
CA GLU A 192 -22.36 -10.06 -0.50
C GLU A 192 -21.28 -9.74 -1.55
N LEU A 193 -20.38 -8.76 -1.27
CA LEU A 193 -19.27 -8.49 -2.17
C LEU A 193 -18.31 -9.67 -2.27
N ALA A 194 -17.99 -10.32 -1.15
CA ALA A 194 -17.12 -11.50 -1.16
C ALA A 194 -17.71 -12.64 -2.02
N ASP A 195 -19.02 -12.88 -1.91
CA ASP A 195 -19.69 -13.91 -2.69
C ASP A 195 -19.73 -13.57 -4.19
N ARG A 196 -19.97 -12.31 -4.58
CA ARG A 196 -19.89 -11.84 -5.99
C ARG A 196 -18.48 -12.03 -6.56
N LEU A 197 -17.44 -11.63 -5.83
CA LEU A 197 -16.06 -11.76 -6.28
C LEU A 197 -15.63 -13.23 -6.40
N ARG A 198 -16.04 -14.10 -5.47
CA ARG A 198 -15.82 -15.56 -5.59
C ARG A 198 -16.49 -16.16 -6.83
N ALA A 199 -17.72 -15.74 -7.12
CA ALA A 199 -18.43 -16.16 -8.34
C ALA A 199 -17.69 -15.72 -9.63
N ASN A 200 -16.94 -14.62 -9.56
CA ASN A 200 -16.08 -14.12 -10.65
C ASN A 200 -14.67 -14.74 -10.65
N GLY A 201 -14.42 -15.77 -9.83
CA GLY A 201 -13.18 -16.54 -9.82
C GLY A 201 -12.04 -15.95 -8.96
N PHE A 202 -12.32 -14.99 -8.09
CA PHE A 202 -11.35 -14.49 -7.11
C PHE A 202 -11.33 -15.36 -5.85
N GLU A 203 -10.15 -15.59 -5.30
CA GLU A 203 -9.99 -16.16 -3.96
C GLU A 203 -10.09 -15.03 -2.94
N ILE A 204 -11.01 -15.16 -1.97
CA ILE A 204 -11.33 -14.12 -0.99
C ILE A 204 -11.20 -14.63 0.43
N GLU A 205 -10.40 -13.94 1.24
CA GLU A 205 -10.26 -14.13 2.69
C GLU A 205 -10.61 -12.83 3.42
N GLY A 206 -11.15 -12.92 4.64
CA GLY A 206 -11.38 -11.74 5.49
C GLY A 206 -10.06 -11.25 6.13
N SER A 207 -9.90 -9.94 6.27
CA SER A 207 -8.82 -9.34 7.05
C SER A 207 -8.98 -9.64 8.54
N LYS A 208 -7.86 -9.75 9.25
CA LYS A 208 -7.85 -9.83 10.71
C LYS A 208 -7.80 -8.45 11.39
N LEU A 209 -7.49 -7.41 10.61
CA LEU A 209 -7.26 -6.05 11.10
C LEU A 209 -8.52 -5.18 10.96
N SER A 210 -9.37 -5.46 9.97
CA SER A 210 -10.59 -4.68 9.71
C SER A 210 -11.69 -5.56 9.13
N ASP A 211 -12.89 -5.51 9.72
CA ASP A 211 -14.04 -6.31 9.29
C ASP A 211 -14.57 -5.94 7.90
N ARG A 212 -14.18 -4.79 7.35
CA ARG A 212 -14.59 -4.32 6.03
C ARG A 212 -13.49 -4.45 4.97
N VAL A 213 -12.42 -5.18 5.28
CA VAL A 213 -11.33 -5.45 4.35
C VAL A 213 -11.32 -6.92 3.95
N LEU A 214 -11.17 -7.15 2.65
CA LEU A 214 -11.00 -8.48 2.08
C LEU A 214 -9.60 -8.58 1.45
N LEU A 215 -8.93 -9.69 1.70
CA LEU A 215 -7.69 -10.09 1.02
C LEU A 215 -8.07 -10.84 -0.24
N VAL A 216 -7.44 -10.49 -1.36
CA VAL A 216 -7.83 -11.00 -2.68
C VAL A 216 -6.65 -11.60 -3.40
N LYS A 217 -6.83 -12.79 -3.97
CA LYS A 217 -5.89 -13.42 -4.90
C LYS A 217 -6.56 -13.63 -6.25
N GLY A 218 -5.79 -13.43 -7.31
CA GLY A 218 -6.24 -13.62 -8.69
C GLY A 218 -6.81 -12.36 -9.35
N GLY A 219 -6.91 -12.40 -10.67
CA GLY A 219 -7.63 -11.46 -11.53
C GLY A 219 -7.11 -10.01 -11.57
N ALA A 220 -7.74 -9.23 -12.45
CA ALA A 220 -7.52 -7.80 -12.60
C ALA A 220 -8.67 -7.03 -11.92
N LEU A 221 -8.54 -6.74 -10.64
CA LEU A 221 -9.59 -6.10 -9.81
C LEU A 221 -10.14 -4.79 -10.39
N THR A 222 -9.29 -3.98 -11.05
CA THR A 222 -9.70 -2.70 -11.64
C THR A 222 -10.57 -2.87 -12.89
N GLU A 223 -10.60 -4.06 -13.48
CA GLU A 223 -11.44 -4.41 -14.63
C GLU A 223 -12.80 -4.98 -14.20
N ALA A 224 -12.92 -5.40 -12.94
CA ALA A 224 -14.17 -5.93 -12.38
C ALA A 224 -15.30 -4.89 -12.40
N ASN A 225 -16.51 -5.32 -12.65
CA ASN A 225 -17.69 -4.44 -12.65
C ASN A 225 -17.91 -3.82 -11.26
N GLU A 226 -17.70 -4.60 -10.22
CA GLU A 226 -17.82 -4.18 -8.82
C GLU A 226 -16.90 -2.99 -8.47
N TYR A 227 -15.70 -2.93 -9.09
CA TYR A 227 -14.81 -1.77 -8.95
C TYR A 227 -15.37 -0.53 -9.64
N LYS A 228 -15.86 -0.70 -10.88
CA LYS A 228 -16.44 0.41 -11.67
C LYS A 228 -17.72 0.96 -11.03
N GLU A 229 -18.53 0.09 -10.43
CA GLU A 229 -19.73 0.44 -9.66
C GLU A 229 -19.40 1.11 -8.31
N GLY A 230 -18.14 1.13 -7.91
CA GLY A 230 -17.69 1.72 -6.64
C GLY A 230 -18.11 0.91 -5.42
N LEU A 231 -18.22 -0.42 -5.54
CA LEU A 231 -18.54 -1.31 -4.42
C LEU A 231 -17.34 -1.58 -3.51
N PHE A 232 -16.12 -1.30 -4.00
CA PHE A 232 -14.89 -1.40 -3.21
C PHE A 232 -13.80 -0.44 -3.70
N SER A 233 -12.78 -0.26 -2.86
CA SER A 233 -11.52 0.41 -3.19
C SER A 233 -10.34 -0.49 -2.92
N ILE A 234 -9.30 -0.40 -3.76
CA ILE A 234 -8.01 -1.04 -3.47
C ILE A 234 -7.32 -0.20 -2.39
N GLN A 235 -7.14 -0.77 -1.21
CA GLN A 235 -6.51 -0.12 -0.07
C GLN A 235 -5.90 -1.17 0.85
N SER A 236 -4.74 -0.87 1.44
CA SER A 236 -4.13 -1.77 2.42
C SER A 236 -4.97 -1.88 3.67
N GLU A 237 -4.94 -3.03 4.32
CA GLU A 237 -5.68 -3.27 5.57
C GLU A 237 -5.21 -2.33 6.68
N GLU A 238 -3.91 -2.03 6.77
CA GLU A 238 -3.35 -1.09 7.74
C GLU A 238 -3.86 0.34 7.50
N SER A 239 -3.90 0.78 6.23
CA SER A 239 -4.46 2.10 5.90
C SER A 239 -5.97 2.20 6.17
N CYS A 240 -6.71 1.09 6.01
CA CYS A 240 -8.12 1.04 6.39
C CYS A 240 -8.30 1.09 7.92
N ALA A 241 -7.41 0.41 8.66
CA ALA A 241 -7.43 0.41 10.12
C ALA A 241 -7.31 1.81 10.73
N ILE A 242 -6.61 2.75 10.08
CA ILE A 242 -6.55 4.16 10.52
C ILE A 242 -7.95 4.80 10.49
N ALA A 243 -8.70 4.60 9.41
CA ALA A 243 -10.06 5.14 9.31
C ALA A 243 -11.03 4.45 10.30
N ASP A 244 -10.85 3.14 10.55
CA ASP A 244 -11.61 2.43 11.58
C ASP A 244 -11.27 2.92 12.98
N PHE A 245 -9.99 3.22 13.23
CA PHE A 245 -9.51 3.79 14.49
C PHE A 245 -10.04 5.20 14.73
N ALA A 246 -10.22 5.99 13.66
CA ALA A 246 -10.81 7.33 13.70
C ALA A 246 -12.28 7.28 14.14
N ASP A 247 -13.04 6.26 13.73
CA ASP A 247 -14.42 5.98 14.14
C ASP A 247 -15.36 7.18 13.91
N ALA A 248 -15.38 7.69 12.66
CA ALA A 248 -16.18 8.85 12.27
C ALA A 248 -17.69 8.58 12.38
N LYS A 249 -18.44 9.51 12.98
CA LYS A 249 -19.88 9.40 13.21
C LYS A 249 -20.68 10.19 12.15
N SER A 250 -21.91 9.76 11.89
CA SER A 250 -22.77 10.29 10.82
C SER A 250 -23.08 11.79 10.92
N THR A 251 -22.91 12.42 12.08
CA THR A 251 -23.23 13.84 12.32
C THR A 251 -22.01 14.74 12.44
N GLU A 252 -20.79 14.16 12.38
CA GLU A 252 -19.56 14.87 12.67
C GLU A 252 -19.05 15.70 11.49
N LEU A 253 -18.39 16.80 11.81
CA LEU A 253 -17.47 17.47 10.90
C LEU A 253 -16.09 16.86 11.05
N VAL A 254 -15.64 16.17 10.00
CA VAL A 254 -14.33 15.53 9.91
C VAL A 254 -13.42 16.35 9.01
N ILE A 255 -12.17 16.57 9.42
CA ILE A 255 -11.13 17.19 8.57
C ILE A 255 -10.00 16.18 8.38
N ASP A 256 -9.68 15.83 7.13
CA ASP A 256 -8.52 15.03 6.73
C ASP A 256 -7.47 15.98 6.16
N LEU A 257 -6.36 16.17 6.88
CA LEU A 257 -5.36 17.21 6.59
C LEU A 257 -4.45 16.88 5.40
N CYS A 258 -4.24 15.59 5.11
CA CYS A 258 -3.33 15.12 4.05
C CYS A 258 -4.00 14.00 3.24
N ALA A 259 -5.14 14.32 2.64
CA ALA A 259 -6.13 13.33 2.24
C ALA A 259 -5.78 12.48 1.02
N ALA A 260 -4.90 12.95 0.10
CA ALA A 260 -4.66 12.23 -1.16
C ALA A 260 -3.98 10.86 -0.96
N PRO A 261 -4.40 9.88 -1.76
CA PRO A 261 -5.32 9.92 -2.91
C PRO A 261 -6.82 9.76 -2.56
N GLY A 262 -7.22 9.98 -1.32
CA GLY A 262 -8.63 9.96 -0.88
C GLY A 262 -9.08 8.67 -0.19
N GLY A 263 -8.19 7.71 0.02
CA GLY A 263 -8.57 6.41 0.56
C GLY A 263 -9.12 6.47 2.00
N LYS A 264 -8.50 7.26 2.90
CA LYS A 264 -8.91 7.41 4.29
C LYS A 264 -10.14 8.33 4.43
N ALA A 265 -10.13 9.47 3.72
CA ALA A 265 -11.28 10.35 3.62
C ALA A 265 -12.55 9.61 3.14
N ALA A 266 -12.43 8.83 2.05
CA ALA A 266 -13.52 8.00 1.56
C ALA A 266 -13.96 6.93 2.57
N ALA A 267 -13.01 6.28 3.26
CA ALA A 267 -13.30 5.29 4.26
C ALA A 267 -14.10 5.85 5.46
N MET A 268 -13.78 7.06 5.90
CA MET A 268 -14.52 7.78 6.93
C MET A 268 -15.90 8.20 6.42
N ALA A 269 -15.98 8.75 5.21
CA ALA A 269 -17.23 9.15 4.58
C ALA A 269 -18.22 7.98 4.41
N GLU A 270 -17.72 6.78 4.01
CA GLU A 270 -18.53 5.57 3.94
C GLU A 270 -19.07 5.12 5.31
N GLN A 271 -18.26 5.25 6.37
CA GLN A 271 -18.71 4.95 7.75
C GLN A 271 -19.85 5.87 8.18
N MET A 272 -19.76 7.16 7.85
CA MET A 272 -20.78 8.16 8.18
C MET A 272 -22.12 7.90 7.48
N LEU A 273 -22.11 7.22 6.33
CA LEU A 273 -23.30 6.86 5.54
C LEU A 273 -23.87 5.49 5.91
N LYS A 274 -23.23 4.75 6.81
CA LYS A 274 -23.64 3.38 7.17
C LYS A 274 -25.04 3.37 7.78
N PRO A 275 -25.98 2.56 7.27
CA PRO A 275 -27.23 2.31 7.98
C PRO A 275 -26.91 1.73 9.35
N SER A 276 -27.67 2.13 10.37
CA SER A 276 -27.50 1.75 11.78
C SER A 276 -27.79 0.27 12.09
N THR A 277 -27.54 -0.67 11.17
CA THR A 277 -27.79 -2.09 11.33
C THR A 277 -26.48 -2.88 11.43
N SER A 278 -26.39 -3.71 12.45
CA SER A 278 -25.29 -4.59 12.82
C SER A 278 -24.72 -5.39 11.63
N THR A 279 -23.44 -5.19 11.36
CA THR A 279 -22.66 -6.10 10.51
C THR A 279 -22.38 -7.38 11.30
N GLU A 280 -22.92 -8.53 10.86
CA GLU A 280 -22.41 -9.82 11.33
C GLU A 280 -20.97 -10.01 10.79
N PRO A 281 -19.97 -10.23 11.65
CA PRO A 281 -18.62 -10.53 11.21
C PRO A 281 -18.61 -11.89 10.49
N LEU A 282 -17.76 -12.01 9.44
CA LEU A 282 -17.44 -13.31 8.84
C LEU A 282 -16.78 -14.17 9.92
N THR A 283 -17.55 -15.06 10.56
CA THR A 283 -17.05 -15.98 11.57
C THR A 283 -15.97 -16.87 10.97
N LYS A 284 -14.87 -17.01 11.71
CA LYS A 284 -13.77 -17.92 11.40
C LYS A 284 -14.33 -19.33 11.20
N THR A 285 -14.14 -19.91 10.00
CA THR A 285 -14.30 -21.34 9.81
C THR A 285 -13.19 -22.04 10.58
N GLU A 286 -13.53 -22.68 11.69
CA GLU A 286 -12.61 -23.60 12.38
C GLU A 286 -12.32 -24.79 11.46
N PRO A 287 -11.07 -25.22 11.31
CA PRO A 287 -10.74 -26.42 10.55
C PRO A 287 -11.10 -27.66 11.39
N GLY A 288 -12.01 -28.47 10.89
CA GLY A 288 -12.15 -29.87 11.23
C GLY A 288 -13.18 -30.25 12.28
N LYS A 289 -14.43 -30.38 11.89
CA LYS A 289 -15.32 -31.46 12.37
C LYS A 289 -16.00 -32.11 11.16
N GLN A 290 -15.72 -33.37 10.95
CA GLN A 290 -16.44 -34.22 9.99
C GLN A 290 -17.92 -34.33 10.41
N PRO A 291 -18.87 -34.32 9.46
CA PRO A 291 -20.27 -34.58 9.81
C PRO A 291 -20.45 -36.05 10.14
N SER A 292 -20.94 -36.29 11.33
CA SER A 292 -21.42 -37.61 11.76
C SER A 292 -22.71 -37.94 10.99
N THR A 293 -22.66 -39.01 10.24
CA THR A 293 -23.81 -39.66 9.61
C THR A 293 -24.73 -40.22 10.67
N SER A 294 -25.92 -39.66 10.84
CA SER A 294 -27.07 -40.36 11.43
C SER A 294 -28.18 -40.42 10.39
N THR A 295 -28.39 -41.63 9.93
CA THR A 295 -29.52 -42.07 9.11
C THR A 295 -30.76 -42.21 10.00
N GLU A 296 -31.82 -41.49 9.72
CA GLU A 296 -33.19 -41.87 10.05
C GLU A 296 -34.12 -41.70 8.84
N PRO A 297 -35.19 -42.54 8.74
CA PRO A 297 -35.80 -42.85 7.46
C PRO A 297 -36.94 -41.91 7.04
N LEU A 298 -37.10 -41.82 5.76
CA LEU A 298 -38.13 -41.09 5.03
C LEU A 298 -39.54 -41.65 5.33
N THR A 299 -40.47 -40.76 5.64
CA THR A 299 -41.91 -41.02 5.50
C THR A 299 -42.49 -40.20 4.35
N GLU A 300 -43.46 -40.81 3.70
CA GLU A 300 -44.02 -40.56 2.41
C GLU A 300 -44.74 -39.22 2.21
N THR A 301 -44.74 -38.80 0.99
CA THR A 301 -45.22 -37.60 0.33
C THR A 301 -46.70 -37.58 0.00
N GLU A 302 -47.27 -36.37 -0.06
CA GLU A 302 -48.38 -36.05 -0.94
C GLU A 302 -47.98 -35.02 -1.99
N PRO A 303 -48.51 -35.08 -3.25
CA PRO A 303 -48.09 -34.24 -4.35
C PRO A 303 -48.98 -33.00 -4.55
N GLY A 304 -48.36 -31.91 -4.89
CA GLY A 304 -49.07 -30.84 -5.58
C GLY A 304 -49.02 -29.46 -4.92
N LYS A 305 -47.97 -28.70 -5.22
CA LYS A 305 -48.03 -27.23 -5.46
C LYS A 305 -46.78 -26.78 -6.20
N GLN A 306 -46.98 -26.23 -7.38
CA GLN A 306 -45.94 -25.57 -8.16
C GLN A 306 -45.36 -24.37 -7.38
N PRO A 307 -44.04 -24.12 -7.42
CA PRO A 307 -43.50 -22.92 -6.86
C PRO A 307 -43.79 -21.72 -7.77
N SER A 308 -44.55 -20.77 -7.25
CA SER A 308 -44.71 -19.45 -7.84
C SER A 308 -43.35 -18.74 -7.74
N THR A 309 -42.76 -18.44 -8.91
CA THR A 309 -41.64 -17.53 -9.05
C THR A 309 -42.14 -16.10 -8.78
N SER A 310 -42.13 -15.68 -7.55
CA SER A 310 -42.15 -14.25 -7.20
C SER A 310 -40.71 -13.76 -7.15
N THR A 311 -40.24 -13.17 -8.24
CA THR A 311 -39.11 -12.27 -8.23
C THR A 311 -39.50 -11.03 -7.43
N GLU A 312 -39.22 -11.03 -6.14
CA GLU A 312 -39.25 -9.78 -5.38
C GLU A 312 -38.12 -8.87 -5.91
N PRO A 313 -38.42 -7.61 -6.21
CA PRO A 313 -37.37 -6.67 -6.61
C PRO A 313 -36.47 -6.45 -5.39
N LEU A 314 -35.15 -6.62 -5.62
CA LEU A 314 -34.09 -6.26 -4.68
C LEU A 314 -34.39 -4.84 -4.14
N THR A 315 -34.74 -4.76 -2.88
CA THR A 315 -34.89 -3.48 -2.16
C THR A 315 -33.55 -2.78 -2.21
N LYS A 316 -33.44 -1.75 -3.04
CA LYS A 316 -32.34 -0.78 -2.96
C LYS A 316 -32.42 -0.16 -1.56
N THR A 317 -31.50 -0.52 -0.69
CA THR A 317 -31.25 0.20 0.56
C THR A 317 -30.84 1.61 0.16
N GLU A 318 -31.69 2.59 0.41
CA GLU A 318 -31.32 4.00 0.24
C GLU A 318 -30.14 4.31 1.17
N PRO A 319 -29.07 4.97 0.69
CA PRO A 319 -27.97 5.36 1.55
C PRO A 319 -28.51 6.30 2.65
N GLY A 320 -28.12 6.03 3.90
CA GLY A 320 -28.46 6.89 5.02
C GLY A 320 -27.99 8.33 4.74
N ILE A 321 -28.83 9.32 5.00
CA ILE A 321 -28.48 10.74 4.84
C ILE A 321 -27.52 11.09 5.98
N ALA A 322 -26.22 11.28 5.68
CA ALA A 322 -25.28 11.84 6.64
C ALA A 322 -25.59 13.34 6.79
N SER A 323 -25.76 13.79 8.03
CA SER A 323 -25.81 15.23 8.32
C SER A 323 -24.42 15.85 8.47
N GLY A 324 -23.39 14.99 8.64
CA GLY A 324 -21.98 15.36 8.74
C GLY A 324 -21.23 15.25 7.41
N LYS A 325 -20.03 15.78 7.37
CA LYS A 325 -19.19 15.78 6.17
C LYS A 325 -17.71 15.62 6.50
N VAL A 326 -16.93 15.19 5.48
CA VAL A 326 -15.47 15.15 5.49
C VAL A 326 -14.96 16.30 4.63
N ILE A 327 -14.12 17.18 5.21
CA ILE A 327 -13.32 18.16 4.48
C ILE A 327 -11.95 17.53 4.26
N ALA A 328 -11.59 17.28 3.00
CA ALA A 328 -10.34 16.66 2.60
C ALA A 328 -9.39 17.73 2.05
N LEU A 329 -8.28 17.98 2.77
CA LEU A 329 -7.25 18.93 2.37
C LEU A 329 -6.11 18.21 1.62
N GLU A 330 -5.60 18.81 0.58
CA GLU A 330 -4.45 18.33 -0.18
C GLU A 330 -3.67 19.50 -0.77
N LEU A 331 -2.36 19.48 -0.63
CA LEU A 331 -1.46 20.54 -1.08
C LEU A 331 -1.46 20.74 -2.61
N TYR A 332 -1.53 19.63 -3.37
CA TYR A 332 -1.33 19.65 -4.82
C TYR A 332 -2.65 19.42 -5.57
N GLU A 333 -2.96 20.32 -6.51
CA GLU A 333 -4.20 20.30 -7.30
C GLU A 333 -4.41 18.97 -8.06
N HIS A 334 -3.36 18.43 -8.68
CA HIS A 334 -3.44 17.14 -9.38
C HIS A 334 -3.73 15.96 -8.44
N ARG A 335 -3.34 16.04 -7.16
CA ARG A 335 -3.66 15.02 -6.16
C ARG A 335 -5.05 15.24 -5.56
N ALA A 336 -5.48 16.49 -5.38
CA ALA A 336 -6.85 16.82 -5.00
C ALA A 336 -7.87 16.26 -6.02
N ALA A 337 -7.58 16.35 -7.31
CA ALA A 337 -8.39 15.73 -8.37
C ALA A 337 -8.53 14.20 -8.23
N LEU A 338 -7.54 13.49 -7.64
CA LEU A 338 -7.64 12.05 -7.35
C LEU A 338 -8.65 11.76 -6.23
N ILE A 339 -8.74 12.64 -5.23
CA ILE A 339 -9.73 12.53 -4.15
C ILE A 339 -11.14 12.67 -4.73
N GLU A 340 -11.36 13.69 -5.57
CA GLU A 340 -12.64 13.91 -6.24
C GLU A 340 -13.04 12.73 -7.13
N ALA A 341 -12.11 12.21 -7.93
CA ALA A 341 -12.34 11.05 -8.77
C ALA A 341 -12.72 9.81 -7.93
N THR A 342 -12.05 9.61 -6.79
CA THR A 342 -12.36 8.52 -5.85
C THR A 342 -13.74 8.70 -5.24
N ALA A 343 -14.09 9.89 -4.75
CA ALA A 343 -15.39 10.19 -4.17
C ALA A 343 -16.52 9.98 -5.19
N ARG A 344 -16.34 10.46 -6.42
CA ARG A 344 -17.30 10.30 -7.52
C ARG A 344 -17.53 8.83 -7.87
N ARG A 345 -16.47 8.02 -8.03
CA ARG A 345 -16.57 6.59 -8.32
C ARG A 345 -17.30 5.83 -7.20
N LEU A 346 -17.03 6.18 -5.95
CA LEU A 346 -17.64 5.55 -4.78
C LEU A 346 -19.06 6.07 -4.50
N GLY A 347 -19.50 7.19 -5.13
CA GLY A 347 -20.80 7.80 -4.90
C GLY A 347 -20.90 8.50 -3.56
N LEU A 348 -19.81 9.14 -3.10
CA LEU A 348 -19.73 9.85 -1.83
C LEU A 348 -19.92 11.34 -2.04
N GLU A 349 -21.08 11.86 -1.65
CA GLU A 349 -21.44 13.29 -1.75
C GLU A 349 -21.08 14.09 -0.49
N ASN A 350 -20.72 13.40 0.60
CA ASN A 350 -20.36 13.99 1.88
C ASN A 350 -18.86 14.29 2.02
N ILE A 351 -18.13 14.37 0.91
CA ILE A 351 -16.71 14.80 0.87
C ILE A 351 -16.60 16.13 0.15
N GLU A 352 -16.01 17.11 0.84
CA GLU A 352 -15.61 18.41 0.26
C GLU A 352 -14.08 18.43 0.11
N VAL A 353 -13.56 18.59 -1.11
CA VAL A 353 -12.13 18.63 -1.38
C VAL A 353 -11.66 20.08 -1.47
N ARG A 354 -10.54 20.39 -0.81
CA ARG A 354 -9.89 21.71 -0.88
C ARG A 354 -8.41 21.54 -1.20
N CYS A 355 -7.93 22.27 -2.22
CA CYS A 355 -6.51 22.40 -2.47
C CYS A 355 -5.95 23.44 -1.49
N GLN A 356 -5.28 22.98 -0.43
CA GLN A 356 -4.80 23.80 0.68
C GLN A 356 -3.59 23.14 1.35
N ASP A 357 -2.62 23.96 1.73
CA ASP A 357 -1.52 23.50 2.58
C ASP A 357 -2.03 23.26 4.00
N ALA A 358 -1.79 22.07 4.52
CA ALA A 358 -2.21 21.70 5.88
C ALA A 358 -1.44 22.42 6.99
N VAL A 359 -0.32 23.02 6.67
CA VAL A 359 0.47 23.86 7.58
C VAL A 359 -0.20 25.24 7.76
N GLU A 360 -0.93 25.72 6.75
CA GLU A 360 -1.63 27.00 6.78
C GLU A 360 -3.00 26.86 7.42
N GLN A 361 -3.25 27.65 8.49
CA GLN A 361 -4.52 27.63 9.20
C GLN A 361 -5.66 28.26 8.38
N ILE A 362 -6.78 27.57 8.33
CA ILE A 362 -8.03 28.08 7.78
C ILE A 362 -8.90 28.59 8.94
N ASP A 363 -8.97 29.91 9.14
CA ASP A 363 -9.66 30.53 10.29
C ASP A 363 -11.13 30.11 10.42
N ALA A 364 -11.80 29.89 9.30
CA ALA A 364 -13.20 29.45 9.28
C ALA A 364 -13.42 28.05 9.87
N LEU A 365 -12.36 27.23 10.01
CA LEU A 365 -12.42 25.88 10.56
C LEU A 365 -11.99 25.79 12.04
N VAL A 366 -11.39 26.84 12.59
CA VAL A 366 -10.89 26.85 13.98
C VAL A 366 -12.02 26.57 14.96
N GLY A 367 -11.82 25.57 15.81
CA GLY A 367 -12.80 25.14 16.82
C GLY A 367 -14.10 24.55 16.25
N LYS A 368 -14.14 24.04 15.01
CA LYS A 368 -15.35 23.52 14.35
C LYS A 368 -15.40 22.01 14.21
N ALA A 369 -14.25 21.34 14.14
CA ALA A 369 -14.18 19.91 13.87
C ALA A 369 -14.49 19.05 15.10
N ASP A 370 -15.24 17.97 14.88
CA ASP A 370 -15.41 16.87 15.85
C ASP A 370 -14.25 15.90 15.80
N LEU A 371 -13.71 15.70 14.60
CA LEU A 371 -12.63 14.77 14.30
C LEU A 371 -11.66 15.40 13.31
N VAL A 372 -10.37 15.33 13.60
CA VAL A 372 -9.30 15.65 12.66
C VAL A 372 -8.44 14.43 12.44
N LEU A 373 -8.17 14.08 11.18
CA LEU A 373 -7.18 13.09 10.78
C LEU A 373 -5.93 13.81 10.28
N ALA A 374 -4.81 13.59 10.96
CA ALA A 374 -3.47 14.00 10.58
C ALA A 374 -2.67 12.75 10.15
N ASP A 375 -2.98 12.21 8.93
CA ASP A 375 -2.16 11.16 8.30
C ASP A 375 -1.02 11.83 7.55
N VAL A 376 -0.02 12.24 8.33
CA VAL A 376 1.00 13.19 7.90
C VAL A 376 2.01 12.62 6.89
N PRO A 377 2.60 13.46 6.01
CA PRO A 377 3.74 13.03 5.20
C PRO A 377 4.86 12.54 6.10
N CYS A 378 5.41 11.37 5.81
CA CYS A 378 6.41 10.70 6.63
C CYS A 378 7.46 10.00 5.76
N SER A 379 8.53 9.48 6.39
CA SER A 379 9.57 8.74 5.69
C SER A 379 9.06 7.51 4.93
N GLY A 380 7.94 6.92 5.37
CA GLY A 380 7.32 5.76 4.74
C GLY A 380 8.07 4.45 4.93
N LEU A 381 9.03 4.39 5.85
CA LEU A 381 9.86 3.21 6.10
C LEU A 381 9.03 1.97 6.52
N GLY A 382 7.84 2.17 7.05
CA GLY A 382 6.93 1.09 7.41
C GLY A 382 6.32 0.36 6.21
N VAL A 383 6.26 1.02 5.04
CA VAL A 383 5.64 0.49 3.81
C VAL A 383 6.66 0.24 2.69
N ILE A 384 7.91 0.04 3.04
CA ILE A 384 9.03 -0.13 2.11
C ILE A 384 8.81 -1.30 1.12
N ARG A 385 8.11 -2.37 1.52
CA ARG A 385 7.75 -3.49 0.62
C ARG A 385 6.76 -3.11 -0.48
N ARG A 386 6.02 -2.00 -0.32
CA ARG A 386 5.05 -1.50 -1.31
C ARG A 386 5.69 -0.49 -2.28
N LYS A 387 6.87 0.01 -1.93
CA LYS A 387 7.62 1.02 -2.68
C LYS A 387 9.10 0.63 -2.74
N PRO A 388 9.46 -0.38 -3.55
CA PRO A 388 10.82 -0.94 -3.57
C PRO A 388 11.90 0.09 -3.90
N GLU A 389 11.57 1.15 -4.63
CA GLU A 389 12.47 2.26 -4.93
C GLU A 389 12.96 3.02 -3.69
N MET A 390 12.23 2.94 -2.58
CA MET A 390 12.66 3.55 -1.31
C MET A 390 13.96 2.93 -0.76
N LYS A 391 14.21 1.66 -1.07
CA LYS A 391 15.45 0.96 -0.67
C LYS A 391 16.71 1.58 -1.27
N TYR A 392 16.57 2.43 -2.31
CA TYR A 392 17.65 3.03 -3.08
C TYR A 392 17.80 4.54 -2.84
N ARG A 393 17.07 5.10 -1.89
CA ARG A 393 17.26 6.49 -1.48
C ARG A 393 18.60 6.65 -0.76
N ASP A 394 19.36 7.66 -1.15
CA ASP A 394 20.66 7.94 -0.55
C ASP A 394 20.52 8.66 0.79
N GLU A 395 19.45 9.47 0.96
CA GLU A 395 19.22 10.27 2.16
C GLU A 395 17.73 10.43 2.46
N PHE A 396 17.42 10.48 3.76
CA PHE A 396 16.15 10.91 4.30
C PHE A 396 16.39 12.16 5.13
N ASP A 397 15.73 13.25 4.80
CA ASP A 397 15.72 14.43 5.67
C ASP A 397 14.64 14.24 6.74
N PHE A 398 15.00 13.49 7.79
CA PHE A 398 14.09 13.26 8.91
C PHE A 398 13.80 14.54 9.70
N ASP A 399 14.72 15.50 9.73
CA ASP A 399 14.54 16.74 10.47
C ASP A 399 13.50 17.63 9.80
N GLU A 400 13.55 17.77 8.47
CA GLU A 400 12.52 18.49 7.69
C GLU A 400 11.15 17.83 7.85
N LEU A 401 11.08 16.50 7.75
CA LEU A 401 9.82 15.77 7.92
C LEU A 401 9.20 15.98 9.30
N VAL A 402 10.00 15.93 10.37
CA VAL A 402 9.54 16.14 11.74
C VAL A 402 8.98 17.55 11.92
N GLU A 403 9.62 18.58 11.38
CA GLU A 403 9.13 19.96 11.48
C GLU A 403 7.81 20.17 10.69
N ILE A 404 7.67 19.58 9.51
CA ILE A 404 6.42 19.60 8.75
C ILE A 404 5.30 18.90 9.54
N GLN A 405 5.58 17.73 10.11
CA GLN A 405 4.62 16.96 10.91
C GLN A 405 4.17 17.74 12.16
N LYS A 406 5.08 18.41 12.86
CA LYS A 406 4.75 19.30 13.98
C LYS A 406 3.79 20.39 13.54
N SER A 407 4.10 21.08 12.46
CA SER A 407 3.31 22.19 11.95
C SER A 407 1.88 21.73 11.57
N ILE A 408 1.74 20.57 10.91
CA ILE A 408 0.44 19.99 10.56
C ILE A 408 -0.35 19.61 11.83
N LEU A 409 0.33 19.04 12.84
CA LEU A 409 -0.30 18.64 14.09
C LEU A 409 -0.81 19.86 14.87
N GLU A 410 -0.04 20.94 14.92
CA GLU A 410 -0.44 22.24 15.51
C GLU A 410 -1.70 22.79 14.82
N THR A 411 -1.66 22.91 13.50
CA THR A 411 -2.78 23.44 12.72
C THR A 411 -4.03 22.56 12.91
N GLY A 412 -3.90 21.23 12.82
CA GLY A 412 -4.99 20.29 13.03
C GLY A 412 -5.61 20.36 14.41
N SER A 413 -4.79 20.57 15.46
CA SER A 413 -5.26 20.71 16.85
C SER A 413 -6.13 21.94 17.06
N SER A 414 -5.86 23.03 16.32
CA SER A 414 -6.63 24.28 16.37
C SER A 414 -8.06 24.14 15.83
N TYR A 415 -8.27 23.21 14.87
CA TYR A 415 -9.59 23.00 14.28
C TYR A 415 -10.57 22.28 15.21
N LEU A 416 -10.08 21.58 16.22
CA LEU A 416 -10.92 20.80 17.13
C LEU A 416 -11.71 21.67 18.10
N LYS A 417 -13.00 21.39 18.21
CA LYS A 417 -13.82 21.88 19.35
C LYS A 417 -13.40 21.16 20.65
N PRO A 418 -13.76 21.72 21.82
CA PRO A 418 -13.63 21.00 23.09
C PRO A 418 -14.30 19.62 23.00
N GLY A 419 -13.67 18.58 23.51
CA GLY A 419 -14.15 17.19 23.42
C GLY A 419 -13.90 16.50 22.06
N GLY A 420 -13.37 17.22 21.05
CA GLY A 420 -13.02 16.67 19.75
C GLY A 420 -11.81 15.74 19.78
N ARG A 421 -11.65 14.93 18.73
CA ARG A 421 -10.59 13.90 18.59
C ARG A 421 -9.63 14.26 17.45
N LEU A 422 -8.33 14.09 17.70
CA LEU A 422 -7.30 14.16 16.68
C LEU A 422 -6.66 12.78 16.54
N ILE A 423 -6.66 12.26 15.32
CA ILE A 423 -5.96 11.03 14.99
C ILE A 423 -4.66 11.43 14.31
N TYR A 424 -3.55 11.21 14.98
CA TYR A 424 -2.23 11.30 14.39
C TYR A 424 -1.83 9.95 13.84
N SER A 425 -1.40 9.88 12.58
CA SER A 425 -0.97 8.62 11.96
C SER A 425 0.17 8.80 10.97
N THR A 426 1.00 7.77 10.86
CA THR A 426 2.10 7.67 9.91
C THR A 426 2.18 6.26 9.33
N CYS A 427 2.82 6.12 8.17
CA CYS A 427 3.20 4.83 7.60
C CYS A 427 4.70 4.56 7.77
N THR A 428 5.27 4.92 8.91
CA THR A 428 6.69 4.71 9.24
C THR A 428 6.86 3.97 10.56
N ILE A 429 8.08 3.47 10.76
CA ILE A 429 8.52 2.83 12.01
C ILE A 429 9.51 3.71 12.79
N ASN A 430 9.78 4.93 12.30
CA ASN A 430 10.72 5.85 12.92
C ASN A 430 10.12 6.45 14.21
N PRO A 431 10.70 6.21 15.39
CA PRO A 431 10.19 6.73 16.65
C PRO A 431 10.08 8.27 16.70
N ARG A 432 10.98 8.99 15.97
CA ARG A 432 10.96 10.46 15.89
C ARG A 432 9.70 11.02 15.23
N GLU A 433 9.16 10.25 14.28
CA GLU A 433 7.94 10.59 13.54
C GLU A 433 6.66 10.03 14.23
N ASN A 434 6.82 9.19 15.26
CA ASN A 434 5.75 8.45 15.93
C ASN A 434 5.59 8.88 17.40
N GLU A 435 5.98 8.01 18.34
CA GLU A 435 5.77 8.24 19.78
C GLU A 435 6.49 9.47 20.33
N LEU A 436 7.66 9.81 19.80
CA LEU A 436 8.40 11.01 20.25
C LEU A 436 7.69 12.29 19.76
N MET A 437 7.07 12.26 18.57
CA MET A 437 6.26 13.36 18.06
C MET A 437 5.04 13.61 18.95
N VAL A 438 4.30 12.54 19.27
CA VAL A 438 3.12 12.64 20.13
C VAL A 438 3.49 13.09 21.55
N LYS A 439 4.59 12.59 22.08
CA LYS A 439 5.10 13.01 23.40
C LYS A 439 5.42 14.50 23.42
N ASP A 440 6.19 15.00 22.44
CA ASP A 440 6.54 16.42 22.32
C ASP A 440 5.28 17.31 22.19
N PHE A 441 4.27 16.85 21.42
CA PHE A 441 3.00 17.55 21.31
C PHE A 441 2.28 17.64 22.65
N LEU A 442 2.14 16.53 23.39
CA LEU A 442 1.44 16.49 24.69
C LEU A 442 2.15 17.30 25.76
N GLU A 443 3.48 17.42 25.71
CA GLU A 443 4.24 18.27 26.64
C GLU A 443 3.98 19.77 26.42
N ARG A 444 3.58 20.17 25.19
CA ARG A 444 3.27 21.57 24.83
C ARG A 444 1.78 21.91 24.92
N HIS A 445 0.91 20.89 24.91
CA HIS A 445 -0.56 21.03 24.86
C HIS A 445 -1.24 20.29 26.00
N GLU A 446 -1.28 20.91 27.17
CA GLU A 446 -1.92 20.34 28.38
C GLU A 446 -3.43 20.07 28.23
N GLU A 447 -4.08 20.70 27.23
CA GLU A 447 -5.48 20.50 26.89
C GLU A 447 -5.73 19.21 26.10
N PHE A 448 -4.69 18.43 25.77
CA PHE A 448 -4.82 17.14 25.09
C PHE A 448 -4.37 15.97 25.97
N ILE A 449 -5.02 14.82 25.76
CA ILE A 449 -4.59 13.53 26.32
C ILE A 449 -4.54 12.47 25.22
N SER A 450 -3.63 11.51 25.35
CA SER A 450 -3.62 10.32 24.49
C SER A 450 -4.61 9.30 25.06
N GLU A 451 -5.68 9.01 24.32
CA GLU A 451 -6.68 8.00 24.71
C GLU A 451 -6.26 6.59 24.30
N LYS A 452 -5.61 6.44 23.16
CA LYS A 452 -5.23 5.14 22.60
C LYS A 452 -4.08 5.27 21.63
N GLU A 453 -3.11 4.38 21.76
CA GLU A 453 -1.99 4.21 20.83
C GLU A 453 -2.04 2.82 20.20
N VAL A 454 -1.73 2.73 18.90
CA VAL A 454 -1.59 1.45 18.16
C VAL A 454 -0.35 1.53 17.29
N LYS A 455 0.48 0.49 17.38
CA LYS A 455 1.65 0.27 16.52
C LYS A 455 1.45 -1.04 15.76
N LEU A 456 1.58 -0.97 14.44
CA LEU A 456 1.65 -2.13 13.57
C LEU A 456 3.08 -2.22 13.04
N SER A 457 3.66 -3.41 13.06
CA SER A 457 5.02 -3.61 12.59
C SER A 457 5.27 -5.04 12.12
N PRO A 458 6.27 -5.26 11.27
CA PRO A 458 6.68 -6.61 10.90
C PRO A 458 7.19 -7.44 12.09
N PHE A 459 7.69 -6.78 13.14
CA PHE A 459 8.32 -7.45 14.29
C PHE A 459 7.29 -8.06 15.24
N ASP A 460 6.15 -7.37 15.44
CA ASP A 460 5.17 -7.73 16.46
C ASP A 460 4.03 -8.57 15.90
N ASN A 461 3.55 -8.24 14.72
CA ASN A 461 2.31 -8.81 14.18
C ASN A 461 2.33 -9.11 12.67
N GLY A 462 3.47 -8.89 11.98
CA GLY A 462 3.67 -9.21 10.57
C GLY A 462 2.97 -8.28 9.57
N TYR A 463 2.44 -7.14 10.04
CA TYR A 463 1.87 -6.10 9.20
C TYR A 463 2.93 -5.13 8.69
N ASP A 464 2.53 -4.24 7.78
CA ASP A 464 3.35 -3.06 7.46
C ASP A 464 3.47 -2.15 8.68
N GLY A 465 4.54 -1.34 8.71
CA GLY A 465 4.77 -0.41 9.79
C GLY A 465 3.82 0.78 9.73
N PHE A 466 2.92 0.87 10.70
CA PHE A 466 2.01 2.01 10.88
C PHE A 466 1.94 2.40 12.34
N TYR A 467 1.79 3.69 12.55
CA TYR A 467 1.56 4.28 13.87
C TYR A 467 0.24 5.05 13.86
N MET A 468 -0.53 4.95 14.92
CA MET A 468 -1.74 5.75 15.15
C MET A 468 -1.88 6.08 16.63
N ASN A 469 -2.20 7.34 16.90
CA ASN A 469 -2.54 7.81 18.23
C ASN A 469 -3.83 8.63 18.20
N LYS A 470 -4.74 8.34 19.11
CA LYS A 470 -5.97 9.08 19.32
C LYS A 470 -5.78 10.07 20.45
N LEU A 471 -5.68 11.33 20.10
CA LEU A 471 -5.58 12.46 21.01
C LEU A 471 -6.97 13.06 21.20
N LYS A 472 -7.34 13.38 22.44
CA LYS A 472 -8.61 14.03 22.79
C LYS A 472 -8.37 15.37 23.41
N LYS A 473 -9.07 16.40 22.91
CA LYS A 473 -9.10 17.72 23.48
C LYS A 473 -10.04 17.74 24.70
N ILE A 474 -9.49 18.06 25.87
CA ILE A 474 -10.24 18.04 27.13
C ILE A 474 -11.21 19.23 27.18
N GLU A 475 -12.44 19.00 27.64
CA GLU A 475 -13.39 20.07 27.92
C GLU A 475 -12.94 20.88 29.15
N GLY A 476 -12.87 22.20 29.05
CA GLY A 476 -12.76 23.10 30.19
C GLY A 476 -11.36 23.52 30.64
N ARG A 477 -10.29 23.15 29.96
CA ARG A 477 -8.96 23.79 30.15
C ARG A 477 -8.75 24.88 29.09
N CYS A 478 -9.02 26.15 29.45
CA CYS A 478 -8.48 27.28 28.70
C CYS A 478 -6.98 27.39 28.87
N PRO A 479 -6.19 27.56 27.80
CA PRO A 479 -4.70 27.67 27.90
C PRO A 479 -4.19 28.91 28.65
N ASN A 480 -5.05 29.84 29.03
CA ASN A 480 -4.71 31.02 29.82
C ASN A 480 -5.78 31.21 30.89
N GLY A 481 -5.49 30.83 32.13
CA GLY A 481 -6.21 31.04 33.38
C GLY A 481 -7.27 32.17 33.47
N CYS A 482 -8.23 32.23 32.57
CA CYS A 482 -9.41 33.04 32.72
C CYS A 482 -10.38 32.29 33.61
N GLY A 483 -10.17 32.44 34.93
CA GLY A 483 -11.14 32.03 35.93
C GLY A 483 -12.47 32.78 35.68
N VAL A 484 -13.56 32.01 35.67
CA VAL A 484 -14.92 32.53 35.89
C VAL A 484 -15.10 32.77 37.38
#